data_40399a05c8c9a447f3093d842e6e793c
#
_entry.id   40399a05c8c9a447f3093d842e6e793c
#
_cell.length_a   1.000
_cell.length_b   1.000
_cell.length_c   1.000
_cell.angle_alpha   90.00
_cell.angle_beta   90.00
_cell.angle_gamma   90.00
#
_symmetry.space_group_name_H-M   'P 1'
#
loop_
_entity.id
_entity.type
_entity.pdbx_description
1 polymer ?
#
loop_
_entity_poly.entity_id
_entity_poly.type
_entity_poly.pdbx_seq_one_letter_code
_entity_poly.pdbx_strand_id
1 'polypeptide(L)'
;MANIINLKTDQKELEERIRYMSEYNKLHGVWPVLPEALCMKDSFQMSNGGTSMFINILCLSGGVLAKTDSQKRLMVFLAECNQSVYGSGTVGFDIVDMPWDKDSFDEDKAFMLKVIEGAKHRSGWEKLSYTPNEENALCYLDKFRVLIEKMTKDDVNEEVLTEWCKDAEEEYPARRDFCICEKHGTYVGIHGCQVCSD
;
A
#
# COMPACT_ATOMS: atom_id res chain seq x y z
N MET A 1 6.47 10.98 -36.70
CA MET A 1 6.52 9.51 -36.97
C MET A 1 6.90 8.83 -35.67
N ALA A 2 5.93 8.21 -35.03
CA ALA A 2 6.16 7.53 -33.75
C ALA A 2 6.78 6.15 -34.04
N ASN A 3 7.95 5.87 -33.48
CA ASN A 3 8.58 4.56 -33.54
C ASN A 3 7.74 3.54 -32.77
N ILE A 4 7.08 2.65 -33.49
CA ILE A 4 6.47 1.45 -32.95
C ILE A 4 7.60 0.51 -32.56
N ILE A 5 7.89 0.40 -31.27
CA ILE A 5 8.83 -0.58 -30.72
C ILE A 5 8.20 -1.97 -30.92
N ASN A 6 8.89 -2.77 -31.71
CA ASN A 6 8.49 -4.11 -32.12
C ASN A 6 8.56 -5.06 -30.92
N LEU A 7 7.40 -5.43 -30.36
CA LEU A 7 7.23 -6.31 -29.20
C LEU A 7 7.36 -7.78 -29.61
N LYS A 8 8.58 -8.21 -29.96
CA LYS A 8 8.98 -9.61 -29.87
C LYS A 8 10.19 -9.70 -28.94
N THR A 9 9.97 -9.33 -27.69
CA THR A 9 10.90 -9.69 -26.62
C THR A 9 10.70 -11.16 -26.33
N ASP A 10 11.76 -11.95 -26.32
CA ASP A 10 11.75 -13.36 -25.97
C ASP A 10 11.14 -13.50 -24.56
N GLN A 11 10.19 -14.40 -24.40
CA GLN A 11 9.44 -14.59 -23.15
C GLN A 11 10.38 -14.83 -21.96
N LYS A 12 11.50 -15.50 -22.21
CA LYS A 12 12.55 -15.75 -21.22
C LYS A 12 13.30 -14.46 -20.79
N GLU A 13 13.59 -13.57 -21.73
CA GLU A 13 14.19 -12.26 -21.41
C GLU A 13 13.22 -11.37 -20.61
N LEU A 14 11.93 -11.48 -20.92
CA LEU A 14 10.89 -10.81 -20.17
C LEU A 14 10.83 -11.33 -18.73
N GLU A 15 10.82 -12.66 -18.53
CA GLU A 15 10.81 -13.32 -17.23
C GLU A 15 12.07 -12.96 -16.39
N GLU A 16 13.25 -12.92 -16.99
CA GLU A 16 14.49 -12.50 -16.33
C GLU A 16 14.44 -11.02 -15.91
N ARG A 17 13.94 -10.14 -16.76
CA ARG A 17 13.74 -8.72 -16.42
C ARG A 17 12.71 -8.53 -15.32
N ILE A 18 11.65 -9.32 -15.35
CA ILE A 18 10.59 -9.41 -14.34
C ILE A 18 11.20 -9.75 -12.97
N ARG A 19 11.96 -10.82 -12.91
CA ARG A 19 12.63 -11.27 -11.69
C ARG A 19 13.62 -10.25 -11.17
N TYR A 20 14.46 -9.69 -12.04
CA TYR A 20 15.42 -8.64 -11.67
C TYR A 20 14.72 -7.40 -11.13
N MET A 21 13.65 -6.94 -11.78
CA MET A 21 12.88 -5.78 -11.34
C MET A 21 12.14 -6.04 -10.03
N SER A 22 11.64 -7.26 -9.80
CA SER A 22 11.03 -7.64 -8.52
C SER A 22 12.03 -7.57 -7.37
N GLU A 23 13.23 -8.14 -7.55
CA GLU A 23 14.31 -8.10 -6.55
C GLU A 23 14.84 -6.67 -6.36
N TYR A 24 15.00 -5.91 -7.44
CA TYR A 24 15.41 -4.51 -7.38
C TYR A 24 14.38 -3.64 -6.64
N ASN A 25 13.10 -3.88 -6.88
CA ASN A 25 11.99 -3.14 -6.29
C ASN A 25 11.84 -3.42 -4.78
N LYS A 26 12.06 -4.66 -4.34
CA LYS A 26 12.13 -5.00 -2.90
C LYS A 26 13.26 -4.28 -2.19
N LEU A 27 14.39 -4.04 -2.87
CA LEU A 27 15.56 -3.36 -2.30
C LEU A 27 15.47 -1.82 -2.33
N HIS A 28 14.68 -1.24 -3.22
CA HIS A 28 14.68 0.21 -3.51
C HIS A 28 13.33 0.91 -3.34
N GLY A 29 12.35 0.26 -2.73
CA GLY A 29 11.08 0.88 -2.36
C GLY A 29 10.18 1.26 -3.54
N VAL A 30 10.00 0.36 -4.48
CA VAL A 30 9.11 0.53 -5.64
C VAL A 30 7.78 -0.20 -5.41
N TRP A 31 6.69 0.34 -5.89
CA TRP A 31 5.34 0.12 -5.38
C TRP A 31 4.18 0.12 -6.31
N PRO A 32 3.08 -0.52 -5.94
CA PRO A 32 2.97 -1.91 -5.49
C PRO A 32 3.23 -2.86 -6.65
N VAL A 33 3.82 -4.02 -6.35
CA VAL A 33 4.02 -5.10 -7.33
C VAL A 33 2.91 -6.11 -7.14
N LEU A 34 2.32 -6.58 -8.23
CA LEU A 34 1.39 -7.71 -8.23
C LEU A 34 2.14 -9.03 -8.33
N PRO A 35 1.58 -10.15 -7.84
CA PRO A 35 2.08 -11.48 -8.13
C PRO A 35 2.25 -11.69 -9.64
N GLU A 36 3.21 -12.50 -10.04
CA GLU A 36 3.48 -12.79 -11.46
C GLU A 36 2.22 -13.15 -12.27
N ALA A 37 1.24 -13.80 -11.63
CA ALA A 37 -0.04 -14.17 -12.24
C ALA A 37 -0.93 -12.96 -12.60
N LEU A 38 -0.74 -11.80 -11.96
CA LEU A 38 -1.60 -10.63 -12.13
C LEU A 38 -1.04 -9.55 -13.05
N CYS A 39 0.01 -9.85 -13.79
CA CYS A 39 0.58 -9.03 -14.85
C CYS A 39 1.31 -7.77 -14.41
N MET A 40 2.64 -7.79 -14.54
CA MET A 40 3.56 -6.67 -14.27
C MET A 40 3.29 -5.37 -15.05
N LYS A 41 2.37 -5.37 -16.00
CA LYS A 41 1.96 -4.15 -16.70
C LYS A 41 1.28 -3.13 -15.78
N ASP A 42 0.80 -3.58 -14.62
CA ASP A 42 0.03 -2.77 -13.69
C ASP A 42 0.85 -2.28 -12.49
N SER A 43 2.12 -2.72 -12.33
CA SER A 43 3.04 -2.15 -11.34
C SER A 43 3.36 -0.70 -11.68
N PHE A 44 3.59 0.13 -10.66
CA PHE A 44 3.99 1.51 -10.86
C PHE A 44 5.07 1.94 -9.87
N GLN A 45 5.90 2.87 -10.31
CA GLN A 45 7.01 3.41 -9.52
C GLN A 45 6.69 4.81 -9.05
N MET A 46 7.09 5.11 -7.82
CA MET A 46 6.99 6.44 -7.22
C MET A 46 8.33 6.84 -6.63
N SER A 47 8.62 8.15 -6.59
CA SER A 47 9.70 8.66 -5.75
C SER A 47 9.36 8.46 -4.26
N ASN A 48 10.36 8.54 -3.37
CA ASN A 48 10.13 8.43 -1.92
C ASN A 48 9.05 9.43 -1.43
N GLY A 49 9.10 10.68 -1.88
CA GLY A 49 8.07 11.66 -1.54
C GLY A 49 6.70 11.36 -2.15
N GLY A 50 6.67 10.76 -3.34
CA GLY A 50 5.42 10.28 -3.96
C GLY A 50 4.82 9.12 -3.17
N THR A 51 5.64 8.19 -2.71
CA THR A 51 5.20 7.06 -1.89
C THR A 51 4.71 7.53 -0.51
N SER A 52 5.43 8.45 0.14
CA SER A 52 5.01 9.04 1.41
C SER A 52 3.64 9.72 1.28
N MET A 53 3.49 10.60 0.30
CA MET A 53 2.21 11.25 0.00
C MET A 53 1.09 10.22 -0.22
N PHE A 54 1.33 9.20 -1.04
CA PHE A 54 0.35 8.16 -1.37
C PHE A 54 -0.10 7.38 -0.13
N ILE A 55 0.84 6.97 0.73
CA ILE A 55 0.52 6.29 1.98
C ILE A 55 -0.28 7.21 2.91
N ASN A 56 0.13 8.46 3.07
CA ASN A 56 -0.52 9.41 3.96
C ASN A 56 -1.97 9.66 3.58
N ILE A 57 -2.26 9.88 2.29
CA ILE A 57 -3.65 10.13 1.85
C ILE A 57 -4.54 8.88 2.00
N LEU A 58 -3.99 7.69 1.80
CA LEU A 58 -4.71 6.43 2.06
C LEU A 58 -5.00 6.26 3.57
N CYS A 59 -3.99 6.47 4.42
CA CYS A 59 -4.14 6.33 5.87
C CYS A 59 -5.12 7.35 6.45
N LEU A 60 -5.13 8.59 5.96
CA LEU A 60 -6.10 9.61 6.37
C LEU A 60 -7.53 9.22 5.99
N SER A 61 -7.73 8.71 4.77
CA SER A 61 -9.03 8.22 4.32
C SER A 61 -9.47 6.96 5.10
N GLY A 62 -8.57 6.00 5.25
CA GLY A 62 -8.85 4.73 5.89
C GLY A 62 -9.08 4.83 7.39
N GLY A 63 -8.41 5.76 8.08
CA GLY A 63 -8.57 5.99 9.52
C GLY A 63 -10.00 6.36 9.92
N VAL A 64 -10.74 7.03 9.03
CA VAL A 64 -12.15 7.37 9.25
C VAL A 64 -13.10 6.21 8.89
N LEU A 65 -12.69 5.36 7.95
CA LEU A 65 -13.57 4.36 7.34
C LEU A 65 -13.47 2.97 7.98
N ALA A 66 -12.32 2.62 8.57
CA ALA A 66 -12.07 1.29 9.13
C ALA A 66 -12.94 1.01 10.35
N LYS A 67 -13.62 -0.14 10.34
CA LYS A 67 -14.57 -0.57 11.41
C LYS A 67 -14.19 -1.91 12.02
N THR A 68 -13.81 -2.88 11.20
CA THR A 68 -13.43 -4.22 11.64
C THR A 68 -11.93 -4.30 11.93
N ASP A 69 -11.51 -5.27 12.72
CA ASP A 69 -10.10 -5.45 13.06
C ASP A 69 -9.28 -5.82 11.81
N SER A 70 -9.86 -6.54 10.86
CA SER A 70 -9.23 -6.80 9.57
C SER A 70 -8.94 -5.49 8.80
N GLN A 71 -9.91 -4.58 8.71
CA GLN A 71 -9.75 -3.28 8.06
C GLN A 71 -8.71 -2.40 8.78
N LYS A 72 -8.73 -2.37 10.12
CA LYS A 72 -7.73 -1.63 10.93
C LYS A 72 -6.32 -2.18 10.70
N ARG A 73 -6.18 -3.51 10.64
CA ARG A 73 -4.92 -4.20 10.35
C ARG A 73 -4.32 -3.77 9.01
N LEU A 74 -5.14 -3.69 7.96
CA LEU A 74 -4.69 -3.19 6.65
C LEU A 74 -4.22 -1.74 6.74
N MET A 75 -4.86 -0.89 7.55
CA MET A 75 -4.44 0.49 7.73
C MET A 75 -3.15 0.62 8.54
N VAL A 76 -2.95 -0.22 9.56
CA VAL A 76 -1.70 -0.28 10.32
C VAL A 76 -0.55 -0.72 9.40
N PHE A 77 -0.75 -1.75 8.59
CA PHE A 77 0.24 -2.19 7.61
C PHE A 77 0.67 -1.04 6.69
N LEU A 78 -0.27 -0.32 6.10
CA LEU A 78 0.04 0.84 5.26
C LEU A 78 0.82 1.92 6.02
N ALA A 79 0.44 2.21 7.26
CA ALA A 79 1.15 3.18 8.10
C ALA A 79 2.61 2.77 8.36
N GLU A 80 2.87 1.47 8.51
CA GLU A 80 4.22 0.92 8.73
C GLU A 80 5.10 0.97 7.48
N CYS A 81 4.51 0.99 6.29
CA CYS A 81 5.25 1.17 5.05
C CYS A 81 5.88 2.59 4.94
N ASN A 82 5.41 3.56 5.71
CA ASN A 82 6.05 4.87 5.81
C ASN A 82 6.98 4.94 7.03
N GLN A 83 8.28 4.77 6.80
CA GLN A 83 9.33 4.75 7.83
C GLN A 83 10.03 6.09 8.00
N SER A 84 9.45 7.20 7.51
CA SER A 84 10.05 8.53 7.58
C SER A 84 10.38 8.98 9.01
N VAL A 85 9.62 8.51 10.00
CA VAL A 85 9.88 8.69 11.44
C VAL A 85 11.32 8.36 11.84
N TYR A 86 11.91 7.33 11.23
CA TYR A 86 13.29 6.90 11.50
C TYR A 86 14.29 7.42 10.48
N GLY A 87 13.87 8.29 9.57
CA GLY A 87 14.71 8.74 8.46
C GLY A 87 15.01 7.65 7.42
N SER A 88 14.31 6.53 7.47
CA SER A 88 14.50 5.41 6.54
C SER A 88 13.73 5.57 5.22
N GLY A 89 12.92 6.62 5.09
CA GLY A 89 12.04 6.83 3.95
C GLY A 89 10.86 5.86 3.93
N THR A 90 10.21 5.77 2.77
CA THR A 90 9.07 4.88 2.57
C THR A 90 9.48 3.60 1.85
N VAL A 91 8.84 2.49 2.20
CA VAL A 91 9.10 1.18 1.60
C VAL A 91 7.96 0.80 0.67
N GLY A 92 8.31 0.28 -0.49
CA GLY A 92 7.35 -0.38 -1.36
C GLY A 92 6.86 -1.72 -0.80
N PHE A 93 5.67 -2.18 -1.18
CA PHE A 93 5.10 -3.47 -0.81
C PHE A 93 4.42 -4.13 -2.02
N ASP A 94 4.29 -5.40 -2.01
CA ASP A 94 3.35 -6.11 -2.86
C ASP A 94 1.97 -6.09 -2.18
N ILE A 95 0.89 -5.96 -2.94
CA ILE A 95 -0.46 -5.99 -2.35
C ILE A 95 -0.80 -7.34 -1.71
N VAL A 96 -0.12 -8.41 -2.12
CA VAL A 96 -0.24 -9.73 -1.50
C VAL A 96 0.55 -9.87 -0.20
N ASP A 97 1.48 -8.94 0.07
CA ASP A 97 2.19 -8.84 1.35
C ASP A 97 1.34 -8.11 2.41
N MET A 98 0.20 -7.55 2.03
CA MET A 98 -0.75 -6.99 2.99
C MET A 98 -1.42 -8.13 3.76
N PRO A 99 -1.66 -7.97 5.08
CA PRO A 99 -2.22 -9.02 5.93
C PRO A 99 -3.74 -9.18 5.71
N TRP A 100 -4.10 -9.59 4.49
CA TRP A 100 -5.48 -9.89 4.12
C TRP A 100 -6.00 -11.11 4.89
N ASP A 101 -7.27 -11.06 5.26
CA ASP A 101 -7.97 -12.19 5.82
C ASP A 101 -8.84 -12.83 4.73
N LYS A 102 -8.58 -14.12 4.46
CA LYS A 102 -9.30 -14.84 3.41
C LYS A 102 -10.79 -14.94 3.67
N ASP A 103 -11.18 -14.98 4.94
CA ASP A 103 -12.60 -15.10 5.33
C ASP A 103 -13.37 -13.80 5.15
N SER A 104 -12.70 -12.63 5.31
CA SER A 104 -13.29 -11.31 5.11
C SER A 104 -12.82 -10.61 3.82
N PHE A 105 -12.16 -11.32 2.90
CA PHE A 105 -11.49 -10.74 1.74
C PHE A 105 -12.38 -9.82 0.90
N ASP A 106 -13.59 -10.24 0.58
CA ASP A 106 -14.49 -9.43 -0.26
C ASP A 106 -14.91 -8.13 0.44
N GLU A 107 -15.12 -8.17 1.75
CA GLU A 107 -15.45 -7.01 2.57
C GLU A 107 -14.24 -6.07 2.70
N ASP A 108 -13.06 -6.61 2.91
CA ASP A 108 -11.81 -5.87 3.01
C ASP A 108 -11.40 -5.25 1.67
N LYS A 109 -11.60 -5.97 0.57
CA LYS A 109 -11.43 -5.44 -0.79
C LYS A 109 -12.39 -4.27 -1.05
N ALA A 110 -13.66 -4.43 -0.71
CA ALA A 110 -14.65 -3.36 -0.84
C ALA A 110 -14.31 -2.15 0.05
N PHE A 111 -13.77 -2.40 1.25
CA PHE A 111 -13.26 -1.35 2.13
C PHE A 111 -12.09 -0.61 1.49
N MET A 112 -11.06 -1.30 0.97
CA MET A 112 -9.92 -0.67 0.32
C MET A 112 -10.32 0.18 -0.89
N LEU A 113 -11.29 -0.26 -1.69
CA LEU A 113 -11.84 0.55 -2.78
C LEU A 113 -12.52 1.83 -2.26
N LYS A 114 -13.21 1.79 -1.12
CA LYS A 114 -13.78 2.99 -0.47
C LYS A 114 -12.69 3.91 0.07
N VAL A 115 -11.61 3.37 0.63
CA VAL A 115 -10.45 4.14 1.09
C VAL A 115 -9.84 4.91 -0.08
N ILE A 116 -9.64 4.25 -1.22
CA ILE A 116 -9.12 4.88 -2.44
C ILE A 116 -10.04 6.01 -2.91
N GLU A 117 -11.35 5.77 -2.98
CA GLU A 117 -12.31 6.81 -3.38
C GLU A 117 -12.35 7.98 -2.39
N GLY A 118 -12.31 7.73 -1.08
CA GLY A 118 -12.19 8.77 -0.07
C GLY A 118 -10.92 9.61 -0.25
N ALA A 119 -9.78 8.98 -0.49
CA ALA A 119 -8.52 9.68 -0.78
C ALA A 119 -8.61 10.52 -2.06
N LYS A 120 -9.27 10.05 -3.12
CA LYS A 120 -9.52 10.81 -4.36
C LYS A 120 -10.42 12.04 -4.11
N HIS A 121 -11.33 11.93 -3.16
CA HIS A 121 -12.18 13.05 -2.70
C HIS A 121 -11.49 13.92 -1.63
N ARG A 122 -10.17 13.78 -1.47
CA ARG A 122 -9.33 14.56 -0.55
C ARG A 122 -9.71 14.43 0.92
N SER A 123 -10.29 13.28 1.33
CA SER A 123 -10.65 13.04 2.72
C SER A 123 -9.42 13.14 3.64
N GLY A 124 -9.42 14.09 4.54
CA GLY A 124 -8.35 14.30 5.52
C GLY A 124 -7.10 15.05 4.99
N TRP A 125 -7.06 15.48 3.74
CA TRP A 125 -5.88 16.16 3.16
C TRP A 125 -5.56 17.47 3.88
N GLU A 126 -6.55 18.12 4.48
CA GLU A 126 -6.38 19.32 5.28
C GLU A 126 -5.51 19.13 6.54
N LYS A 127 -5.25 17.87 6.92
CA LYS A 127 -4.40 17.51 8.06
C LYS A 127 -2.92 17.36 7.70
N LEU A 128 -2.59 17.36 6.40
CA LEU A 128 -1.21 17.31 5.94
C LEU A 128 -0.51 18.64 6.15
N SER A 129 0.79 18.59 6.43
CA SER A 129 1.66 19.78 6.56
C SER A 129 2.02 20.43 5.22
N TYR A 130 1.68 19.76 4.12
CA TYR A 130 1.97 20.14 2.74
C TYR A 130 0.73 19.97 1.85
N THR A 131 0.77 20.53 0.65
CA THR A 131 -0.27 20.32 -0.37
C THR A 131 0.16 19.19 -1.31
N PRO A 132 -0.54 18.05 -1.34
CA PRO A 132 -0.25 16.99 -2.29
C PRO A 132 -0.31 17.45 -3.74
N ASN A 133 0.59 16.94 -4.58
CA ASN A 133 0.43 17.07 -6.03
C ASN A 133 -0.76 16.22 -6.46
N GLU A 134 -1.87 16.88 -6.78
CA GLU A 134 -3.16 16.24 -7.05
C GLU A 134 -3.11 15.32 -8.28
N GLU A 135 -2.45 15.74 -9.35
CA GLU A 135 -2.33 14.95 -10.57
C GLU A 135 -1.60 13.62 -10.30
N ASN A 136 -0.49 13.69 -9.59
CA ASN A 136 0.25 12.48 -9.19
C ASN A 136 -0.57 11.61 -8.22
N ALA A 137 -1.21 12.22 -7.23
CA ALA A 137 -2.04 11.51 -6.26
C ALA A 137 -3.15 10.72 -6.96
N LEU A 138 -3.92 11.38 -7.83
CA LEU A 138 -5.00 10.73 -8.59
C LEU A 138 -4.47 9.61 -9.50
N CYS A 139 -3.35 9.85 -10.20
CA CYS A 139 -2.73 8.83 -11.04
C CYS A 139 -2.33 7.58 -10.22
N TYR A 140 -1.73 7.76 -9.04
CA TYR A 140 -1.33 6.64 -8.17
C TYR A 140 -2.55 5.91 -7.60
N LEU A 141 -3.56 6.64 -7.15
CA LEU A 141 -4.79 6.05 -6.62
C LEU A 141 -5.55 5.25 -7.68
N ASP A 142 -5.61 5.74 -8.94
CA ASP A 142 -6.25 5.02 -10.03
C ASP A 142 -5.52 3.70 -10.37
N LYS A 143 -4.20 3.72 -10.40
CA LYS A 143 -3.40 2.51 -10.60
C LYS A 143 -3.59 1.52 -9.44
N PHE A 144 -3.55 1.99 -8.20
CA PHE A 144 -3.76 1.14 -7.03
C PHE A 144 -5.17 0.54 -7.02
N ARG A 145 -6.18 1.32 -7.42
CA ARG A 145 -7.55 0.82 -7.60
C ARG A 145 -7.59 -0.37 -8.55
N VAL A 146 -6.95 -0.26 -9.72
CA VAL A 146 -6.89 -1.35 -10.71
C VAL A 146 -6.24 -2.60 -10.11
N LEU A 147 -5.20 -2.46 -9.31
CA LEU A 147 -4.54 -3.57 -8.63
C LEU A 147 -5.51 -4.25 -7.65
N ILE A 148 -6.15 -3.48 -6.78
CA ILE A 148 -7.12 -4.01 -5.82
C ILE A 148 -8.32 -4.66 -6.53
N GLU A 149 -8.84 -4.07 -7.62
CA GLU A 149 -9.95 -4.64 -8.39
C GLU A 149 -9.62 -6.00 -9.01
N LYS A 150 -8.38 -6.19 -9.45
CA LYS A 150 -7.91 -7.45 -10.06
C LYS A 150 -7.60 -8.54 -9.05
N MET A 151 -7.19 -8.17 -7.83
CA MET A 151 -6.88 -9.13 -6.78
C MET A 151 -8.07 -10.02 -6.46
N THR A 152 -7.83 -11.30 -6.29
CA THR A 152 -8.84 -12.32 -5.96
C THR A 152 -8.52 -12.98 -4.64
N LYS A 153 -9.48 -13.72 -4.09
CA LYS A 153 -9.29 -14.49 -2.85
C LYS A 153 -8.17 -15.54 -2.96
N ASP A 154 -7.91 -16.03 -4.17
CA ASP A 154 -6.87 -17.04 -4.42
C ASP A 154 -5.46 -16.43 -4.36
N ASP A 155 -5.33 -15.11 -4.50
CA ASP A 155 -4.05 -14.39 -4.39
C ASP A 155 -3.66 -14.10 -2.92
N VAL A 156 -4.55 -14.37 -1.95
CA VAL A 156 -4.30 -14.13 -0.53
C VAL A 156 -3.35 -15.17 0.03
N ASN A 157 -2.22 -14.70 0.57
CA ASN A 157 -1.27 -15.52 1.30
C ASN A 157 -1.59 -15.50 2.80
N GLU A 158 -2.16 -16.61 3.31
CA GLU A 158 -2.56 -16.74 4.71
C GLU A 158 -1.37 -16.77 5.69
N GLU A 159 -0.16 -17.09 5.21
CA GLU A 159 1.05 -17.06 6.04
C GLU A 159 1.38 -15.64 6.47
N VAL A 160 1.19 -14.65 5.59
CA VAL A 160 1.39 -13.22 5.90
C VAL A 160 0.52 -12.77 7.07
N LEU A 161 -0.76 -13.14 7.04
CA LEU A 161 -1.67 -12.82 8.14
C LEU A 161 -1.24 -13.50 9.45
N THR A 162 -0.85 -14.77 9.37
CA THR A 162 -0.42 -15.55 10.53
C THR A 162 0.84 -14.95 11.18
N GLU A 163 1.84 -14.62 10.38
CA GLU A 163 3.07 -13.97 10.85
C GLU A 163 2.79 -12.59 11.42
N TRP A 164 1.98 -11.79 10.73
CA TRP A 164 1.62 -10.45 11.21
C TRP A 164 0.90 -10.48 12.56
N CYS A 165 -0.04 -11.41 12.75
CA CYS A 165 -0.74 -11.58 14.03
C CYS A 165 0.19 -12.04 15.14
N LYS A 166 1.12 -12.96 14.85
CA LYS A 166 2.12 -13.41 15.80
C LYS A 166 3.01 -12.25 16.26
N ASP A 167 3.55 -11.46 15.34
CA ASP A 167 4.36 -10.30 15.66
C ASP A 167 3.59 -9.25 16.48
N ALA A 168 2.30 -9.07 16.18
CA ALA A 168 1.42 -8.18 16.92
C ALA A 168 1.24 -8.59 18.38
N GLU A 169 1.20 -9.90 18.66
CA GLU A 169 1.07 -10.42 20.01
C GLU A 169 2.39 -10.41 20.79
N GLU A 170 3.49 -10.80 20.13
CA GLU A 170 4.78 -11.03 20.79
C GLU A 170 5.62 -9.76 20.92
N GLU A 171 5.65 -8.88 19.92
CA GLU A 171 6.63 -7.78 19.84
C GLU A 171 6.00 -6.38 19.69
N TYR A 172 4.86 -6.26 19.04
CA TYR A 172 4.33 -4.94 18.60
C TYR A 172 2.92 -4.64 19.11
N PRO A 173 2.74 -4.20 20.35
CA PRO A 173 1.43 -3.89 20.90
C PRO A 173 0.62 -2.89 20.07
N ALA A 174 1.28 -1.94 19.38
CA ALA A 174 0.61 -0.97 18.51
C ALA A 174 -0.18 -1.61 17.37
N ARG A 175 0.29 -2.77 16.87
CA ARG A 175 -0.43 -3.56 15.85
C ARG A 175 -1.69 -4.20 16.43
N ARG A 176 -1.60 -4.72 17.66
CA ARG A 176 -2.70 -5.41 18.34
C ARG A 176 -3.79 -4.45 18.80
N ASP A 177 -3.38 -3.32 19.38
CA ASP A 177 -4.29 -2.40 20.08
C ASP A 177 -4.91 -1.36 19.15
N PHE A 178 -4.52 -1.36 17.87
CA PHE A 178 -5.00 -0.44 16.83
C PHE A 178 -5.02 1.02 17.28
N CYS A 179 -3.92 1.48 17.85
CA CYS A 179 -3.79 2.85 18.35
C CYS A 179 -4.06 3.88 17.26
N ILE A 180 -4.71 4.97 17.61
CA ILE A 180 -5.05 6.07 16.70
C ILE A 180 -4.31 7.34 17.11
N CYS A 181 -3.73 8.04 16.14
CA CYS A 181 -3.16 9.35 16.35
C CYS A 181 -4.27 10.38 16.65
N GLU A 182 -4.27 11.00 17.82
CA GLU A 182 -5.27 11.99 18.20
C GLU A 182 -5.31 13.21 17.26
N LYS A 183 -4.15 13.60 16.72
CA LYS A 183 -4.04 14.76 15.81
C LYS A 183 -4.60 14.47 14.41
N HIS A 184 -4.28 13.30 13.86
CA HIS A 184 -4.56 12.99 12.45
C HIS A 184 -5.72 12.01 12.26
N GLY A 185 -6.07 11.21 13.28
CA GLY A 185 -7.10 10.18 13.19
C GLY A 185 -6.68 8.99 12.33
N THR A 186 -5.38 8.81 12.09
CA THR A 186 -4.80 7.66 11.39
C THR A 186 -4.40 6.58 12.38
N TYR A 187 -4.44 5.33 11.95
CA TYR A 187 -3.85 4.23 12.73
C TYR A 187 -2.34 4.40 12.83
N VAL A 188 -1.80 4.04 14.00
CA VAL A 188 -0.39 4.17 14.33
C VAL A 188 0.28 2.82 14.17
N GLY A 189 1.32 2.76 13.36
CA GLY A 189 2.18 1.59 13.27
C GLY A 189 3.31 1.60 14.32
N ILE A 190 4.19 0.61 14.24
CA ILE A 190 5.37 0.48 15.14
C ILE A 190 6.30 1.70 15.09
N HIS A 191 6.23 2.46 14.01
CA HIS A 191 7.05 3.66 13.78
C HIS A 191 6.32 4.96 14.21
N GLY A 192 5.15 4.88 14.83
CA GLY A 192 4.37 6.05 15.19
C GLY A 192 3.40 6.50 14.09
N CYS A 193 2.93 7.74 14.18
CA CYS A 193 2.03 8.29 13.19
C CYS A 193 2.82 8.83 11.99
N GLN A 194 2.61 8.24 10.83
CA GLN A 194 3.30 8.59 9.60
C GLN A 194 3.06 10.05 9.14
N VAL A 195 1.88 10.62 9.46
CA VAL A 195 1.55 12.02 9.12
C VAL A 195 2.18 13.02 10.10
N CYS A 196 2.51 12.60 11.33
CA CYS A 196 3.25 13.47 12.27
C CYS A 196 4.72 13.66 11.88
N SER A 197 5.25 12.76 11.06
CA SER A 197 6.68 12.61 10.78
C SER A 197 7.09 13.19 9.42
N ASP A 198 6.12 13.67 8.68
CA ASP A 198 6.29 14.35 7.39
C ASP A 198 6.64 15.82 7.51
#